data_e25ee562a584deb0de732b4503abc78d
#
_entry.id   e25ee562a584deb0de732b4503abc78d
#
_cell.length_a   1.000
_cell.length_b   1.000
_cell.length_c   1.000
_cell.angle_alpha   90.00
_cell.angle_beta   90.00
_cell.angle_gamma   90.00
#
_symmetry.space_group_name_H-M   'P 1'
#
loop_
_entity.id
_entity.type
_entity.pdbx_description
1 polymer ?
#
loop_
_entity_poly.entity_id
_entity_poly.type
_entity_poly.pdbx_seq_one_letter_code
_entity_poly.pdbx_strand_id
1 'polypeptide(L)'
;MSSINELLQAKYSPINSRFRVVVAWLLGFALIQPGVTQEVEDQVSDIVSEATEERIEQAMEDLLTDIESRISEDALRIQTDHWLVMAEADVFEQLAQEGYLFDRVSELDGLGFLLAEVAAPASFDLSATRAGIYEVIGGDRADVDLNHLYTAGVPNGLDADMAGDAPRELLALPTDLSDLSLRIGIIDSSVDQGHSAFSQASITTRRFVENDAPPNFHGTAIASIIASNDPSALGLAPRAELFAAEVFDQTEEQGEFASTVSLIKALNWLITQQVSVINISLAGPPNRLLETALARVRERGVLAIAAAGNGGPMAQPMYPAAYPEVVAVTATDNRGRAFRLANRGEYVDIAAPGVNIRHAQAGGGYAASSGTSYAVPFVTVAAARLLQSNSEPAVMLDALYASAVDVGAPGRDQIYGYGQLQFQ
;
A
#
# COMPACT_ATOMS: atom_id res chain seq x y z
N MET A 1 25.49 -26.91 1.15
CA MET A 1 26.88 -26.44 1.36
C MET A 1 27.90 -26.96 0.35
N SER A 2 27.88 -28.24 -0.06
CA SER A 2 28.82 -28.76 -1.10
C SER A 2 28.58 -28.13 -2.48
N SER A 3 27.33 -28.01 -2.93
CA SER A 3 26.94 -27.41 -4.22
C SER A 3 27.23 -25.90 -4.34
N ILE A 4 27.12 -25.15 -3.26
CA ILE A 4 27.39 -23.69 -3.21
C ILE A 4 28.90 -23.46 -3.33
N ASN A 5 29.74 -24.27 -2.69
CA ASN A 5 31.19 -24.16 -2.80
C ASN A 5 31.71 -24.48 -4.23
N GLU A 6 31.08 -25.41 -4.95
CA GLU A 6 31.42 -25.72 -6.34
C GLU A 6 31.01 -24.60 -7.31
N LEU A 7 29.88 -23.97 -7.09
CA LEU A 7 29.40 -22.81 -7.85
C LEU A 7 30.28 -21.57 -7.65
N LEU A 8 30.70 -21.34 -6.40
CA LEU A 8 31.61 -20.24 -6.04
C LEU A 8 33.03 -20.43 -6.62
N GLN A 9 33.53 -21.69 -6.71
CA GLN A 9 34.80 -21.97 -7.34
C GLN A 9 34.78 -21.82 -8.86
N ALA A 10 33.67 -22.12 -9.52
CA ALA A 10 33.55 -22.04 -10.97
C ALA A 10 33.34 -20.61 -11.50
N LYS A 11 32.53 -19.81 -10.79
CA LYS A 11 32.08 -18.50 -11.27
C LYS A 11 32.91 -17.30 -10.72
N TYR A 12 33.52 -17.47 -9.54
CA TYR A 12 34.20 -16.37 -8.82
C TYR A 12 35.67 -16.69 -8.44
N SER A 13 36.41 -17.33 -9.37
CA SER A 13 37.80 -17.73 -9.21
C SER A 13 38.82 -16.64 -8.80
N PRO A 14 38.65 -15.33 -9.09
CA PRO A 14 39.57 -14.29 -8.70
C PRO A 14 39.37 -13.74 -7.27
N ILE A 15 38.36 -14.16 -6.52
CA ILE A 15 37.99 -13.57 -5.23
C ILE A 15 38.73 -14.24 -4.07
N ASN A 16 39.28 -13.43 -3.12
CA ASN A 16 39.98 -13.85 -1.92
C ASN A 16 39.10 -14.76 -1.02
N SER A 17 39.70 -15.69 -0.28
CA SER A 17 39.01 -16.73 0.51
C SER A 17 38.03 -16.18 1.57
N ARG A 18 38.22 -14.98 2.08
CA ARG A 18 37.32 -14.30 3.00
C ARG A 18 36.01 -13.89 2.31
N PHE A 19 36.06 -13.40 1.07
CA PHE A 19 34.92 -13.01 0.27
C PHE A 19 34.05 -14.20 -0.17
N ARG A 20 34.66 -15.36 -0.44
CA ARG A 20 33.92 -16.59 -0.74
C ARG A 20 33.00 -17.01 0.41
N VAL A 21 33.40 -16.74 1.65
CA VAL A 21 32.57 -17.01 2.84
C VAL A 21 31.39 -16.04 2.91
N VAL A 22 31.60 -14.76 2.60
CA VAL A 22 30.54 -13.74 2.59
C VAL A 22 29.52 -14.01 1.48
N VAL A 23 29.98 -14.29 0.26
CA VAL A 23 29.10 -14.65 -0.87
C VAL A 23 28.35 -15.97 -0.58
N ALA A 24 28.98 -16.96 0.07
CA ALA A 24 28.33 -18.20 0.48
C ALA A 24 27.28 -17.94 1.59
N TRP A 25 27.52 -16.96 2.44
CA TRP A 25 26.60 -16.57 3.49
C TRP A 25 25.39 -15.81 2.92
N LEU A 26 25.62 -14.87 1.99
CA LEU A 26 24.59 -14.14 1.26
C LEU A 26 23.71 -15.08 0.42
N LEU A 27 24.31 -15.99 -0.33
CA LEU A 27 23.57 -16.99 -1.10
C LEU A 27 22.86 -18.03 -0.21
N GLY A 28 23.42 -18.33 0.96
CA GLY A 28 22.77 -19.19 1.97
C GLY A 28 21.54 -18.54 2.61
N PHE A 29 21.58 -17.22 2.81
CA PHE A 29 20.44 -16.44 3.33
C PHE A 29 19.35 -16.20 2.28
N ALA A 30 19.76 -15.96 1.03
CA ALA A 30 18.83 -15.76 -0.10
C ALA A 30 18.05 -17.04 -0.46
N LEU A 31 18.52 -18.23 -0.10
CA LEU A 31 17.78 -19.50 -0.25
C LEU A 31 16.52 -19.58 0.64
N ILE A 32 16.37 -18.66 1.61
CA ILE A 32 15.19 -18.57 2.48
C ILE A 32 14.07 -17.71 1.83
N GLN A 33 14.42 -16.90 0.81
CA GLN A 33 13.45 -16.09 0.06
C GLN A 33 13.69 -16.21 -1.46
N PRO A 34 12.91 -17.00 -2.21
CA PRO A 34 13.17 -17.31 -3.61
C PRO A 34 13.19 -16.14 -4.61
N GLY A 35 12.64 -14.98 -4.22
CA GLY A 35 12.65 -13.76 -5.07
C GLY A 35 13.93 -12.92 -4.99
N VAL A 36 14.72 -13.08 -3.94
CA VAL A 36 15.91 -12.25 -3.65
C VAL A 36 17.19 -12.85 -4.26
N THR A 37 17.19 -14.13 -4.57
CA THR A 37 18.39 -14.88 -5.00
C THR A 37 18.95 -14.41 -6.33
N GLN A 38 18.10 -14.15 -7.31
CA GLN A 38 18.53 -13.77 -8.67
C GLN A 38 19.07 -12.33 -8.69
N GLU A 39 18.40 -11.43 -7.99
CA GLU A 39 18.79 -10.01 -7.89
C GLU A 39 20.15 -9.85 -7.18
N VAL A 40 20.39 -10.60 -6.10
CA VAL A 40 21.68 -10.62 -5.38
C VAL A 40 22.78 -11.25 -6.23
N GLU A 41 22.50 -12.31 -6.99
CA GLU A 41 23.47 -12.90 -7.91
C GLU A 41 23.88 -11.94 -9.04
N ASP A 42 22.93 -11.20 -9.59
CA ASP A 42 23.17 -10.22 -10.65
C ASP A 42 24.00 -9.02 -10.12
N GLN A 43 23.66 -8.49 -8.95
CA GLN A 43 24.41 -7.40 -8.31
C GLN A 43 25.83 -7.81 -7.94
N VAL A 44 26.05 -9.01 -7.39
CA VAL A 44 27.39 -9.54 -7.10
C VAL A 44 28.18 -9.74 -8.39
N SER A 45 27.54 -10.17 -9.48
CA SER A 45 28.18 -10.35 -10.79
C SER A 45 28.66 -9.02 -11.38
N ASP A 46 27.84 -7.96 -11.26
CA ASP A 46 28.18 -6.61 -11.74
C ASP A 46 29.33 -5.98 -10.94
N ILE A 47 29.32 -6.13 -9.61
CA ILE A 47 30.42 -5.65 -8.74
C ILE A 47 31.77 -6.30 -9.09
N VAL A 48 31.76 -7.59 -9.41
CA VAL A 48 32.98 -8.36 -9.65
C VAL A 48 33.57 -8.14 -11.06
N SER A 49 32.74 -7.76 -12.03
CA SER A 49 33.16 -7.65 -13.44
C SER A 49 34.00 -6.42 -13.79
N GLU A 50 33.93 -5.32 -13.01
CA GLU A 50 34.49 -4.02 -13.42
C GLU A 50 35.41 -3.33 -12.40
N ALA A 51 35.75 -3.93 -11.24
CA ALA A 51 36.42 -3.20 -10.17
C ALA A 51 37.75 -3.81 -9.66
N THR A 52 38.63 -2.96 -9.10
CA THR A 52 39.82 -3.38 -8.33
C THR A 52 39.40 -4.01 -6.99
N GLU A 53 40.26 -4.86 -6.40
CA GLU A 53 39.99 -5.64 -5.19
C GLU A 53 39.43 -4.78 -4.02
N GLU A 54 39.96 -3.57 -3.85
CA GLU A 54 39.55 -2.61 -2.80
C GLU A 54 38.13 -2.01 -3.05
N ARG A 55 37.76 -1.80 -4.33
CA ARG A 55 36.41 -1.33 -4.71
C ARG A 55 35.37 -2.44 -4.62
N ILE A 56 35.79 -3.69 -4.84
CA ILE A 56 34.94 -4.86 -4.63
C ILE A 56 34.63 -5.02 -3.14
N GLU A 57 35.67 -4.83 -2.27
CA GLU A 57 35.52 -4.89 -0.81
C GLU A 57 34.48 -3.88 -0.31
N GLN A 58 34.60 -2.62 -0.71
CA GLN A 58 33.70 -1.56 -0.29
C GLN A 58 32.27 -1.78 -0.82
N ALA A 59 32.12 -2.12 -2.10
CA ALA A 59 30.79 -2.33 -2.70
C ALA A 59 30.08 -3.57 -2.12
N MET A 60 30.83 -4.60 -1.71
CA MET A 60 30.25 -5.76 -1.02
C MET A 60 29.85 -5.45 0.42
N GLU A 61 30.60 -4.59 1.12
CA GLU A 61 30.25 -4.12 2.47
C GLU A 61 28.98 -3.22 2.42
N ASP A 62 28.90 -2.34 1.42
CA ASP A 62 27.72 -1.50 1.17
C ASP A 62 26.49 -2.36 0.83
N LEU A 63 26.63 -3.39 -0.01
CA LEU A 63 25.57 -4.34 -0.36
C LEU A 63 25.11 -5.17 0.86
N LEU A 64 26.04 -5.63 1.70
CA LEU A 64 25.73 -6.33 2.95
C LEU A 64 24.90 -5.43 3.88
N THR A 65 25.34 -4.19 4.05
CA THR A 65 24.66 -3.21 4.91
C THR A 65 23.26 -2.92 4.39
N ASP A 66 23.07 -2.80 3.06
CA ASP A 66 21.76 -2.62 2.44
C ASP A 66 20.85 -3.84 2.66
N ILE A 67 21.37 -5.05 2.43
CA ILE A 67 20.63 -6.31 2.66
C ILE A 67 20.26 -6.48 4.14
N GLU A 68 21.17 -6.23 5.06
CA GLU A 68 20.92 -6.30 6.51
C GLU A 68 19.89 -5.25 6.96
N SER A 69 19.96 -4.03 6.39
CA SER A 69 18.97 -2.99 6.63
C SER A 69 17.59 -3.40 6.10
N ARG A 70 17.49 -3.93 4.88
CA ARG A 70 16.24 -4.40 4.28
C ARG A 70 15.65 -5.58 5.07
N ILE A 71 16.45 -6.54 5.49
CA ILE A 71 16.01 -7.68 6.33
C ILE A 71 15.50 -7.16 7.69
N SER A 72 16.18 -6.18 8.28
CA SER A 72 15.76 -5.57 9.54
C SER A 72 14.46 -4.77 9.37
N GLU A 73 14.33 -4.01 8.29
CA GLU A 73 13.10 -3.28 7.96
C GLU A 73 11.92 -4.23 7.68
N ASP A 74 12.14 -5.33 6.95
CA ASP A 74 11.10 -6.32 6.69
C ASP A 74 10.71 -7.07 7.98
N ALA A 75 11.67 -7.36 8.86
CA ALA A 75 11.39 -7.96 10.17
C ALA A 75 10.56 -7.02 11.07
N LEU A 76 10.80 -5.71 11.01
CA LEU A 76 10.01 -4.70 11.73
C LEU A 76 8.59 -4.52 11.16
N ARG A 77 8.34 -4.96 9.90
CA ARG A 77 7.04 -4.91 9.25
C ARG A 77 6.17 -6.14 9.46
N ILE A 78 6.55 -7.02 10.37
CA ILE A 78 5.81 -8.24 10.68
C ILE A 78 5.39 -8.19 12.15
N GLN A 79 4.09 -8.31 12.42
CA GLN A 79 3.60 -8.60 13.76
C GLN A 79 3.87 -10.09 14.04
N THR A 80 4.99 -10.38 14.68
CA THR A 80 5.59 -11.72 14.76
C THR A 80 4.87 -12.71 15.68
N ASP A 81 3.86 -12.27 16.41
CA ASP A 81 3.14 -13.10 17.40
C ASP A 81 1.91 -13.82 16.83
N HIS A 82 1.48 -13.46 15.59
CA HIS A 82 0.32 -14.07 14.95
C HIS A 82 0.52 -14.30 13.45
N TRP A 83 -0.02 -15.41 12.96
CA TRP A 83 -0.22 -15.67 11.54
C TRP A 83 -1.72 -15.72 11.24
N LEU A 84 -2.08 -15.65 9.97
CA LEU A 84 -3.45 -15.45 9.53
C LEU A 84 -3.89 -16.58 8.59
N VAL A 85 -5.15 -16.97 8.71
CA VAL A 85 -5.83 -17.85 7.74
C VAL A 85 -7.11 -17.14 7.30
N MET A 86 -7.32 -17.05 5.99
CA MET A 86 -8.57 -16.56 5.41
C MET A 86 -9.12 -17.56 4.40
N ALA A 87 -10.38 -17.94 4.56
CA ALA A 87 -11.05 -18.91 3.70
C ALA A 87 -12.58 -18.79 3.81
N GLU A 88 -13.31 -19.53 2.97
CA GLU A 88 -14.75 -19.74 3.12
C GLU A 88 -15.07 -20.63 4.35
N ALA A 89 -16.30 -20.54 4.85
CA ALA A 89 -16.70 -21.20 6.11
C ALA A 89 -16.54 -22.73 6.08
N ASP A 90 -16.83 -23.38 4.95
CA ASP A 90 -16.71 -24.85 4.81
C ASP A 90 -15.27 -25.34 4.93
N VAL A 91 -14.30 -24.52 4.53
CA VAL A 91 -12.87 -24.81 4.71
C VAL A 91 -12.50 -24.81 6.19
N PHE A 92 -12.99 -23.87 6.97
CA PHE A 92 -12.78 -23.83 8.42
C PHE A 92 -13.42 -25.04 9.13
N GLU A 93 -14.61 -25.47 8.67
CA GLU A 93 -15.23 -26.69 9.19
C GLU A 93 -14.37 -27.93 8.92
N GLN A 94 -13.78 -28.05 7.72
CA GLN A 94 -12.87 -29.13 7.36
C GLN A 94 -11.60 -29.11 8.21
N LEU A 95 -10.96 -27.96 8.37
CA LEU A 95 -9.76 -27.79 9.20
C LEU A 95 -10.03 -28.15 10.68
N ALA A 96 -11.20 -27.75 11.21
CA ALA A 96 -11.59 -28.08 12.58
C ALA A 96 -11.78 -29.58 12.78
N GLN A 97 -12.32 -30.33 11.80
CA GLN A 97 -12.46 -31.79 11.85
C GLN A 97 -11.09 -32.50 11.91
N GLU A 98 -10.06 -31.92 11.29
CA GLU A 98 -8.68 -32.39 11.31
C GLU A 98 -7.89 -31.93 12.55
N GLY A 99 -8.56 -31.21 13.48
CA GLY A 99 -7.99 -30.81 14.76
C GLY A 99 -7.27 -29.46 14.78
N TYR A 100 -7.39 -28.64 13.74
CA TYR A 100 -6.89 -27.27 13.78
C TYR A 100 -7.73 -26.41 14.73
N LEU A 101 -7.06 -25.63 15.57
CA LEU A 101 -7.68 -24.70 16.52
C LEU A 101 -7.26 -23.27 16.16
N PHE A 102 -8.21 -22.36 16.22
CA PHE A 102 -8.00 -20.95 15.91
C PHE A 102 -8.33 -20.12 17.14
N ASP A 103 -7.45 -19.15 17.48
CA ASP A 103 -7.60 -18.33 18.69
C ASP A 103 -8.70 -17.29 18.57
N ARG A 104 -8.77 -16.66 17.40
CA ARG A 104 -9.80 -15.66 17.06
C ARG A 104 -10.28 -15.90 15.65
N VAL A 105 -11.59 -15.96 15.46
CA VAL A 105 -12.20 -16.03 14.12
C VAL A 105 -13.17 -14.86 13.97
N SER A 106 -13.01 -14.13 12.88
CA SER A 106 -13.87 -12.99 12.51
C SER A 106 -14.65 -13.32 11.25
N GLU A 107 -15.94 -13.05 11.23
CA GLU A 107 -16.79 -13.16 10.04
C GLU A 107 -16.62 -11.89 9.19
N LEU A 108 -16.41 -12.11 7.90
CA LEU A 108 -16.22 -11.06 6.90
C LEU A 108 -17.35 -11.10 5.87
N ASP A 109 -18.59 -10.77 6.30
CA ASP A 109 -19.82 -10.90 5.49
C ASP A 109 -19.76 -10.17 4.15
N GLY A 110 -19.15 -8.99 4.11
CA GLY A 110 -18.96 -8.20 2.90
C GLY A 110 -18.04 -8.89 1.89
N LEU A 111 -17.02 -9.58 2.38
CA LEU A 111 -16.05 -10.33 1.57
C LEU A 111 -16.50 -11.78 1.33
N GLY A 112 -17.31 -12.35 2.20
CA GLY A 112 -17.75 -13.75 2.15
C GLY A 112 -16.71 -14.74 2.64
N PHE A 113 -15.85 -14.32 3.60
CA PHE A 113 -14.78 -15.13 4.20
C PHE A 113 -14.87 -15.15 5.72
N LEU A 114 -14.19 -16.11 6.31
CA LEU A 114 -13.74 -16.09 7.71
C LEU A 114 -12.27 -15.72 7.75
N LEU A 115 -11.86 -14.96 8.76
CA LEU A 115 -10.47 -14.59 9.04
C LEU A 115 -10.11 -15.11 10.44
N ALA A 116 -9.13 -16.00 10.52
CA ALA A 116 -8.57 -16.48 11.77
C ALA A 116 -7.22 -15.82 12.06
N GLU A 117 -7.04 -15.39 13.30
CA GLU A 117 -5.77 -14.98 13.87
C GLU A 117 -5.28 -16.12 14.77
N VAL A 118 -4.05 -16.58 14.56
CA VAL A 118 -3.48 -17.72 15.28
C VAL A 118 -2.14 -17.32 15.89
N ALA A 119 -1.95 -17.56 17.18
CA ALA A 119 -0.69 -17.27 17.85
C ALA A 119 0.46 -18.08 17.25
N ALA A 120 1.55 -17.42 16.92
CA ALA A 120 2.74 -18.02 16.34
C ALA A 120 3.77 -18.33 17.46
N PRO A 121 4.19 -19.59 17.65
CA PRO A 121 5.32 -19.89 18.53
C PRO A 121 6.64 -19.38 17.93
N ALA A 122 7.65 -19.18 18.75
CA ALA A 122 8.97 -18.70 18.31
C ALA A 122 9.65 -19.58 17.24
N SER A 123 9.19 -20.83 17.08
CA SER A 123 9.67 -21.79 16.06
C SER A 123 8.73 -21.92 14.86
N PHE A 124 7.84 -20.93 14.65
CA PHE A 124 6.84 -20.97 13.59
C PHE A 124 7.50 -20.96 12.20
N ASP A 125 7.08 -21.89 11.34
CA ASP A 125 7.45 -21.97 9.93
C ASP A 125 6.20 -21.80 9.07
N LEU A 126 6.06 -20.61 8.46
CA LEU A 126 4.93 -20.26 7.61
C LEU A 126 4.79 -21.22 6.41
N SER A 127 5.91 -21.61 5.80
CA SER A 127 5.90 -22.46 4.60
C SER A 127 5.41 -23.88 4.95
N ALA A 128 5.89 -24.43 6.05
CA ALA A 128 5.45 -25.74 6.54
C ALA A 128 3.97 -25.71 6.97
N THR A 129 3.54 -24.65 7.66
CA THR A 129 2.15 -24.48 8.08
C THR A 129 1.21 -24.35 6.88
N ARG A 130 1.58 -23.53 5.90
CA ARG A 130 0.82 -23.39 4.65
C ARG A 130 0.69 -24.71 3.91
N ALA A 131 1.80 -25.46 3.77
CA ALA A 131 1.80 -26.76 3.11
C ALA A 131 0.88 -27.75 3.84
N GLY A 132 0.92 -27.81 5.18
CA GLY A 132 0.06 -28.66 5.99
C GLY A 132 -1.44 -28.32 5.83
N ILE A 133 -1.80 -27.05 5.82
CA ILE A 133 -3.19 -26.63 5.56
C ILE A 133 -3.62 -27.05 4.14
N TYR A 134 -2.80 -26.79 3.13
CA TYR A 134 -3.13 -27.14 1.74
C TYR A 134 -3.26 -28.65 1.51
N GLU A 135 -2.50 -29.46 2.23
CA GLU A 135 -2.65 -30.92 2.19
C GLU A 135 -4.02 -31.35 2.73
N VAL A 136 -4.47 -30.76 3.82
CA VAL A 136 -5.76 -31.08 4.45
C VAL A 136 -6.95 -30.65 3.58
N ILE A 137 -6.94 -29.43 3.04
CA ILE A 137 -8.07 -28.89 2.29
C ILE A 137 -8.06 -29.25 0.80
N GLY A 138 -7.02 -29.89 0.31
CA GLY A 138 -6.89 -30.33 -1.07
C GLY A 138 -6.59 -29.21 -2.07
N GLY A 139 -5.79 -28.21 -1.68
CA GLY A 139 -5.35 -27.13 -2.55
C GLY A 139 -5.34 -25.74 -1.91
N ASP A 140 -5.31 -24.71 -2.73
CA ASP A 140 -5.23 -23.28 -2.39
C ASP A 140 -6.61 -22.63 -2.08
N ARG A 141 -7.46 -23.33 -1.33
CA ARG A 141 -8.79 -22.84 -0.91
C ARG A 141 -8.74 -21.92 0.33
N ALA A 142 -7.56 -21.76 0.92
CA ALA A 142 -7.30 -20.84 2.02
C ALA A 142 -6.06 -20.02 1.74
N ASP A 143 -6.09 -18.75 2.12
CA ASP A 143 -4.89 -17.93 2.19
C ASP A 143 -4.28 -18.01 3.57
N VAL A 144 -2.97 -18.24 3.61
CA VAL A 144 -2.19 -18.35 4.84
C VAL A 144 -0.99 -17.43 4.72
N ASP A 145 -0.86 -16.47 5.62
CA ASP A 145 0.26 -15.52 5.63
C ASP A 145 0.48 -14.90 7.02
N LEU A 146 1.51 -14.08 7.14
CA LEU A 146 1.81 -13.33 8.35
C LEU A 146 0.91 -12.08 8.47
N ASN A 147 0.81 -11.54 9.68
CA ASN A 147 0.18 -10.24 9.90
C ASN A 147 1.19 -9.13 9.62
N HIS A 148 1.29 -8.72 8.35
CA HIS A 148 2.22 -7.68 7.91
C HIS A 148 1.77 -6.29 8.36
N LEU A 149 2.74 -5.36 8.46
CA LEU A 149 2.52 -3.98 8.83
C LEU A 149 2.72 -3.05 7.62
N TYR A 150 1.89 -2.02 7.55
CA TYR A 150 1.83 -1.02 6.48
C TYR A 150 1.98 0.37 7.07
N THR A 151 2.56 1.31 6.35
CA THR A 151 2.77 2.68 6.80
C THR A 151 2.13 3.70 5.86
N ALA A 152 1.66 4.81 6.41
CA ALA A 152 1.25 5.96 5.64
C ALA A 152 2.48 6.74 5.24
N GLY A 153 3.32 6.47 4.42
CA GLY A 153 4.59 7.15 4.08
C GLY A 153 4.91 8.38 4.96
N VAL A 154 6.14 8.51 5.40
CA VAL A 154 6.53 9.64 6.26
C VAL A 154 6.22 10.96 5.53
N PRO A 155 5.49 11.92 6.12
CA PRO A 155 5.30 13.23 5.52
C PRO A 155 6.67 13.89 5.34
N ASN A 156 7.13 14.03 4.08
CA ASN A 156 8.35 14.75 3.79
C ASN A 156 8.07 16.25 3.88
N GLY A 157 8.47 16.82 5.02
CA GLY A 157 8.47 18.25 5.28
C GLY A 157 7.07 18.82 5.52
N LEU A 158 6.75 19.01 6.80
CA LEU A 158 5.74 19.97 7.20
C LEU A 158 6.35 21.36 6.98
N ASP A 159 6.20 21.91 5.78
CA ASP A 159 6.38 23.35 5.60
C ASP A 159 5.12 24.05 6.13
N ALA A 160 5.04 24.16 7.46
CA ALA A 160 3.92 24.79 8.17
C ALA A 160 3.67 26.25 7.76
N ASP A 161 4.62 26.87 7.06
CA ASP A 161 4.56 28.26 6.58
C ASP A 161 4.22 28.36 5.08
N MET A 162 4.06 27.27 4.35
CA MET A 162 3.71 27.30 2.93
C MET A 162 2.19 27.23 2.74
N ALA A 163 1.64 28.16 2.00
CA ALA A 163 0.19 28.24 1.71
C ALA A 163 -0.37 26.98 1.02
N GLY A 164 0.50 26.14 0.44
CA GLY A 164 0.13 24.97 -0.34
C GLY A 164 -0.83 25.25 -1.49
N ASP A 165 -0.90 24.35 -2.44
CA ASP A 165 -1.85 24.44 -3.56
C ASP A 165 -3.21 23.89 -3.12
N ALA A 166 -4.28 24.67 -3.27
CA ALA A 166 -5.63 24.20 -2.93
C ALA A 166 -6.06 23.08 -3.90
N PRO A 167 -6.63 21.96 -3.41
CA PRO A 167 -6.94 20.79 -4.25
C PRO A 167 -7.74 21.13 -5.52
N ARG A 168 -8.74 22.00 -5.41
CA ARG A 168 -9.59 22.38 -6.54
C ARG A 168 -8.92 23.29 -7.57
N GLU A 169 -7.87 24.00 -7.20
CA GLU A 169 -7.13 24.88 -8.12
C GLU A 169 -6.19 24.08 -9.02
N LEU A 170 -5.76 22.92 -8.58
CA LEU A 170 -4.85 22.04 -9.33
C LEU A 170 -5.53 21.28 -10.48
N LEU A 171 -6.82 21.12 -10.39
CA LEU A 171 -7.63 20.53 -11.45
C LEU A 171 -8.71 21.53 -11.83
N ALA A 172 -8.90 21.76 -13.13
CA ALA A 172 -9.96 22.62 -13.66
C ALA A 172 -11.33 21.95 -13.40
N LEU A 173 -11.72 21.87 -12.11
CA LEU A 173 -13.00 21.26 -11.73
C LEU A 173 -14.16 22.18 -12.12
N PRO A 174 -15.26 21.62 -12.65
CA PRO A 174 -16.50 22.36 -12.80
C PRO A 174 -16.89 22.97 -11.44
N THR A 175 -17.34 24.23 -11.45
CA THR A 175 -17.76 24.91 -10.22
C THR A 175 -19.02 24.28 -9.59
N ASP A 176 -19.79 23.57 -10.39
CA ASP A 176 -21.01 22.89 -9.96
C ASP A 176 -20.78 21.38 -9.79
N LEU A 177 -20.25 21.00 -8.65
CA LEU A 177 -20.18 19.61 -8.15
C LEU A 177 -21.26 19.35 -7.10
N SER A 178 -22.27 20.21 -7.04
CA SER A 178 -23.22 20.31 -5.93
C SER A 178 -24.15 19.10 -5.80
N ASP A 179 -24.37 18.33 -6.87
CA ASP A 179 -25.43 17.32 -6.93
C ASP A 179 -24.93 15.87 -6.81
N LEU A 180 -23.63 15.65 -6.61
CA LEU A 180 -23.09 14.30 -6.58
C LEU A 180 -23.04 13.77 -5.14
N SER A 181 -23.94 12.86 -4.79
CA SER A 181 -23.87 12.05 -3.57
C SER A 181 -22.88 10.88 -3.82
N LEU A 182 -21.57 11.17 -3.72
CA LEU A 182 -20.53 10.13 -3.83
C LEU A 182 -20.37 9.40 -2.50
N ARG A 183 -20.36 8.08 -2.51
CA ARG A 183 -20.04 7.25 -1.34
C ARG A 183 -18.63 6.74 -1.45
N ILE A 184 -17.72 7.31 -0.66
CA ILE A 184 -16.27 7.07 -0.72
C ILE A 184 -15.79 6.45 0.57
N GLY A 185 -15.12 5.30 0.46
CA GLY A 185 -14.36 4.69 1.55
C GLY A 185 -12.97 5.29 1.67
N ILE A 186 -12.48 5.44 2.89
CA ILE A 186 -11.10 5.82 3.19
C ILE A 186 -10.53 4.78 4.15
N ILE A 187 -9.38 4.22 3.84
CA ILE A 187 -8.57 3.38 4.75
C ILE A 187 -7.33 4.19 5.12
N ASP A 188 -7.29 4.68 6.37
CA ASP A 188 -6.25 5.61 6.82
C ASP A 188 -6.17 5.66 8.36
N SER A 189 -5.44 6.63 8.90
CA SER A 189 -5.49 7.02 10.30
C SER A 189 -6.83 7.70 10.65
N SER A 190 -7.05 8.03 11.90
CA SER A 190 -8.28 8.69 12.35
C SER A 190 -8.48 10.05 11.69
N VAL A 191 -9.74 10.49 11.64
CA VAL A 191 -10.13 11.82 11.13
C VAL A 191 -10.55 12.71 12.29
N ASP A 192 -9.94 13.89 12.41
CA ASP A 192 -10.39 14.93 13.35
C ASP A 192 -11.68 15.59 12.82
N GLN A 193 -12.81 14.95 13.10
CA GLN A 193 -14.14 15.44 12.68
C GLN A 193 -14.52 16.79 13.33
N GLY A 194 -13.82 17.21 14.40
CA GLY A 194 -14.00 18.51 15.06
C GLY A 194 -13.38 19.67 14.27
N HIS A 195 -12.55 19.40 13.28
CA HIS A 195 -11.92 20.43 12.47
C HIS A 195 -12.96 21.23 11.66
N SER A 196 -12.76 22.56 11.55
CA SER A 196 -13.68 23.48 10.84
C SER A 196 -13.91 23.09 9.37
N ALA A 197 -12.94 22.43 8.73
CA ALA A 197 -13.06 21.91 7.36
C ALA A 197 -14.23 20.93 7.20
N PHE A 198 -14.69 20.30 8.26
CA PHE A 198 -15.74 19.28 8.22
C PHE A 198 -17.08 19.71 8.81
N SER A 199 -17.27 21.02 9.03
CA SER A 199 -18.47 21.56 9.69
C SER A 199 -19.80 21.16 9.04
N GLN A 200 -19.80 20.80 7.78
CA GLN A 200 -20.96 20.32 7.00
C GLN A 200 -20.68 18.99 6.26
N ALA A 201 -19.54 18.35 6.53
CA ALA A 201 -19.20 17.10 5.87
C ALA A 201 -19.96 15.92 6.47
N SER A 202 -20.32 14.95 5.63
CA SER A 202 -20.89 13.68 6.07
C SER A 202 -19.77 12.65 6.23
N ILE A 203 -19.31 12.43 7.46
CA ILE A 203 -18.22 11.49 7.75
C ILE A 203 -18.69 10.45 8.77
N THR A 204 -18.67 9.18 8.38
CA THR A 204 -18.89 8.04 9.26
C THR A 204 -17.57 7.35 9.51
N THR A 205 -17.15 7.23 10.76
CA THR A 205 -15.88 6.56 11.12
C THR A 205 -16.14 5.21 11.78
N ARG A 206 -15.19 4.29 11.57
CA ARG A 206 -15.11 3.03 12.31
C ARG A 206 -13.66 2.68 12.59
N ARG A 207 -13.36 2.37 13.85
CA ARG A 207 -12.04 1.98 14.31
C ARG A 207 -11.82 0.48 14.19
N PHE A 208 -10.62 0.07 13.72
CA PHE A 208 -10.19 -1.31 13.55
C PHE A 208 -8.89 -1.62 14.32
N VAL A 209 -8.49 -0.73 15.20
CA VAL A 209 -7.35 -0.85 16.11
C VAL A 209 -7.81 -0.71 17.57
N GLU A 210 -7.01 -1.22 18.50
CA GLU A 210 -7.36 -1.23 19.92
C GLU A 210 -6.93 0.06 20.66
N ASN A 211 -6.05 0.87 20.05
CA ASN A 211 -5.55 2.11 20.65
C ASN A 211 -6.68 3.14 20.86
N ASP A 212 -6.80 3.66 22.07
CA ASP A 212 -7.81 4.67 22.41
C ASP A 212 -7.54 6.05 21.80
N ALA A 213 -6.28 6.35 21.48
CA ALA A 213 -5.84 7.62 20.88
C ALA A 213 -5.01 7.34 19.61
N PRO A 214 -5.64 6.81 18.54
CA PRO A 214 -4.93 6.51 17.30
C PRO A 214 -4.43 7.80 16.62
N PRO A 215 -3.37 7.73 15.79
CA PRO A 215 -2.89 8.88 15.03
C PRO A 215 -4.00 9.42 14.12
N ASN A 216 -4.02 10.74 13.91
CA ASN A 216 -5.10 11.39 13.18
C ASN A 216 -4.64 12.45 12.17
N PHE A 217 -3.34 12.64 11.99
CA PHE A 217 -2.82 13.66 11.09
C PHE A 217 -3.15 13.32 9.63
N HIS A 218 -2.76 12.12 9.19
CA HIS A 218 -2.82 11.73 7.78
C HIS A 218 -4.27 11.54 7.32
N GLY A 219 -5.10 10.83 8.06
CA GLY A 219 -6.52 10.63 7.73
C GLY A 219 -7.31 11.94 7.69
N THR A 220 -7.01 12.91 8.58
CA THR A 220 -7.60 14.25 8.53
C THR A 220 -7.21 14.98 7.24
N ALA A 221 -5.94 14.91 6.85
CA ALA A 221 -5.44 15.49 5.61
C ALA A 221 -6.17 14.92 4.38
N ILE A 222 -6.19 13.59 4.24
CA ILE A 222 -6.82 12.88 3.11
C ILE A 222 -8.33 13.17 3.04
N ALA A 223 -9.04 13.07 4.17
CA ALA A 223 -10.47 13.39 4.23
C ALA A 223 -10.75 14.84 3.82
N SER A 224 -9.89 15.80 4.19
CA SER A 224 -10.08 17.21 3.84
C SER A 224 -9.84 17.49 2.36
N ILE A 225 -8.87 16.83 1.73
CA ILE A 225 -8.67 16.93 0.27
C ILE A 225 -9.95 16.49 -0.47
N ILE A 226 -10.64 15.46 0.03
CA ILE A 226 -11.88 14.99 -0.57
C ILE A 226 -13.05 15.91 -0.22
N ALA A 227 -13.35 16.15 1.06
CA ALA A 227 -14.65 16.62 1.52
C ALA A 227 -14.64 17.89 2.38
N SER A 228 -13.56 18.67 2.40
CA SER A 228 -13.58 19.96 3.10
C SER A 228 -14.66 20.87 2.55
N ASN A 229 -15.46 21.47 3.44
CA ASN A 229 -16.46 22.50 3.12
C ASN A 229 -15.96 23.94 3.44
N ASP A 230 -14.74 24.12 3.91
CA ASP A 230 -14.18 25.43 4.16
C ASP A 230 -13.94 26.17 2.83
N PRO A 231 -14.55 27.34 2.59
CA PRO A 231 -14.35 28.09 1.35
C PRO A 231 -12.89 28.44 1.07
N SER A 232 -12.04 28.53 2.10
CA SER A 232 -10.62 28.85 1.96
C SER A 232 -9.76 27.65 1.56
N ALA A 233 -10.31 26.43 1.70
CA ALA A 233 -9.65 25.17 1.38
C ALA A 233 -10.70 24.10 0.99
N LEU A 234 -11.51 24.42 0.00
CA LEU A 234 -12.62 23.57 -0.45
C LEU A 234 -12.08 22.26 -1.04
N GLY A 235 -12.62 21.13 -0.58
CA GLY A 235 -12.29 19.80 -1.07
C GLY A 235 -12.81 19.51 -2.47
N LEU A 236 -12.37 18.40 -3.03
CA LEU A 236 -12.72 17.96 -4.40
C LEU A 236 -14.21 17.61 -4.53
N ALA A 237 -14.80 17.03 -3.48
CA ALA A 237 -16.20 16.60 -3.41
C ALA A 237 -16.81 16.92 -2.03
N PRO A 238 -17.12 18.19 -1.72
CA PRO A 238 -17.53 18.62 -0.37
C PRO A 238 -18.87 18.05 0.10
N ARG A 239 -19.66 17.42 -0.78
CA ARG A 239 -20.92 16.74 -0.47
C ARG A 239 -20.82 15.20 -0.47
N ALA A 240 -19.62 14.65 -0.66
CA ALA A 240 -19.44 13.21 -0.57
C ALA A 240 -19.76 12.69 0.84
N GLU A 241 -20.36 11.50 0.89
CA GLU A 241 -20.46 10.71 2.12
C GLU A 241 -19.18 9.91 2.28
N LEU A 242 -18.38 10.24 3.29
CA LEU A 242 -17.13 9.55 3.59
C LEU A 242 -17.36 8.47 4.65
N PHE A 243 -16.80 7.30 4.39
CA PHE A 243 -16.72 6.18 5.31
C PHE A 243 -15.25 5.93 5.64
N ALA A 244 -14.79 6.48 6.77
CA ALA A 244 -13.39 6.42 7.17
C ALA A 244 -13.13 5.24 8.11
N ALA A 245 -12.39 4.26 7.61
CA ALA A 245 -11.89 3.13 8.38
C ALA A 245 -10.55 3.50 9.00
N GLU A 246 -10.52 3.61 10.33
CA GLU A 246 -9.35 3.97 11.13
C GLU A 246 -8.55 2.70 11.42
N VAL A 247 -7.43 2.50 10.69
CA VAL A 247 -6.64 1.26 10.71
C VAL A 247 -5.25 1.42 11.30
N PHE A 248 -4.81 2.66 11.59
CA PHE A 248 -3.48 2.92 12.13
C PHE A 248 -3.44 2.83 13.64
N ASP A 249 -2.51 2.03 14.12
CA ASP A 249 -2.06 1.98 15.51
C ASP A 249 -0.71 2.68 15.63
N GLN A 250 -0.23 2.86 16.86
CA GLN A 250 1.06 3.47 17.15
C GLN A 250 1.71 2.81 18.35
N THR A 251 2.99 2.44 18.19
CA THR A 251 3.86 2.02 19.31
C THR A 251 5.15 2.82 19.32
N GLU A 252 5.88 2.80 20.45
CA GLU A 252 7.18 3.46 20.53
C GLU A 252 8.23 2.80 19.64
N GLU A 253 8.10 1.48 19.42
CA GLU A 253 9.06 0.67 18.65
C GLU A 253 8.82 0.74 17.14
N GLN A 254 7.56 0.75 16.70
CA GLN A 254 7.19 0.63 15.28
C GLN A 254 6.67 1.95 14.66
N GLY A 255 6.46 3.00 15.50
CA GLY A 255 5.81 4.22 15.06
C GLY A 255 4.34 3.98 14.66
N GLU A 256 3.86 4.68 13.64
CA GLU A 256 2.50 4.53 13.11
C GLU A 256 2.44 3.40 12.07
N PHE A 257 1.53 2.45 12.26
CA PHE A 257 1.36 1.30 11.37
C PHE A 257 -0.10 0.84 11.28
N ALA A 258 -0.44 0.19 10.17
CA ALA A 258 -1.67 -0.57 10.00
C ALA A 258 -1.34 -2.05 9.80
N SER A 259 -2.12 -2.97 10.36
CA SER A 259 -1.91 -4.41 10.20
C SER A 259 -2.75 -4.98 9.05
N THR A 260 -2.33 -6.13 8.49
CA THR A 260 -3.14 -6.86 7.49
C THR A 260 -4.56 -7.14 8.02
N VAL A 261 -4.69 -7.51 9.28
CA VAL A 261 -5.99 -7.76 9.93
C VAL A 261 -6.88 -6.52 9.91
N SER A 262 -6.35 -5.36 10.32
CA SER A 262 -7.11 -4.11 10.33
C SER A 262 -7.54 -3.70 8.92
N LEU A 263 -6.68 -3.89 7.91
CA LEU A 263 -6.99 -3.60 6.51
C LEU A 263 -8.10 -4.48 5.96
N ILE A 264 -8.04 -5.80 6.19
CA ILE A 264 -9.06 -6.73 5.71
C ILE A 264 -10.42 -6.47 6.38
N LYS A 265 -10.42 -6.24 7.71
CA LYS A 265 -11.63 -5.88 8.44
C LYS A 265 -12.23 -4.55 7.96
N ALA A 266 -11.37 -3.57 7.61
CA ALA A 266 -11.79 -2.29 7.03
C ALA A 266 -12.41 -2.47 5.63
N LEU A 267 -11.79 -3.23 4.75
CA LEU A 267 -12.33 -3.56 3.41
C LEU A 267 -13.72 -4.22 3.54
N ASN A 268 -13.85 -5.22 4.43
CA ASN A 268 -15.12 -5.87 4.72
C ASN A 268 -16.20 -4.87 5.12
N TRP A 269 -15.90 -3.97 6.07
CA TRP A 269 -16.86 -2.96 6.52
C TRP A 269 -17.24 -2.01 5.39
N LEU A 270 -16.28 -1.50 4.61
CA LEU A 270 -16.54 -0.56 3.53
C LEU A 270 -17.47 -1.15 2.45
N ILE A 271 -17.34 -2.44 2.14
CA ILE A 271 -18.30 -3.12 1.24
C ILE A 271 -19.71 -3.08 1.83
N THR A 272 -19.89 -3.35 3.13
CA THR A 272 -21.21 -3.30 3.78
C THR A 272 -21.79 -1.88 3.82
N GLN A 273 -20.93 -0.85 3.74
CA GLN A 273 -21.36 0.54 3.60
C GLN A 273 -21.72 0.92 2.15
N GLN A 274 -21.62 0.00 1.20
CA GLN A 274 -21.94 0.24 -0.21
C GLN A 274 -21.16 1.42 -0.82
N VAL A 275 -19.89 1.57 -0.47
CA VAL A 275 -19.02 2.54 -1.13
C VAL A 275 -18.75 2.11 -2.57
N SER A 276 -18.55 3.06 -3.47
CA SER A 276 -18.22 2.76 -4.87
C SER A 276 -16.72 2.70 -5.12
N VAL A 277 -15.94 3.43 -4.33
CA VAL A 277 -14.48 3.50 -4.41
C VAL A 277 -13.89 3.51 -3.01
N ILE A 278 -12.65 3.03 -2.89
CA ILE A 278 -11.88 3.04 -1.63
C ILE A 278 -10.54 3.71 -1.88
N ASN A 279 -10.27 4.79 -1.16
CA ASN A 279 -8.99 5.47 -1.08
C ASN A 279 -8.09 4.76 -0.08
N ILE A 280 -6.92 4.27 -0.51
CA ILE A 280 -5.95 3.56 0.33
C ILE A 280 -4.62 4.31 0.26
N SER A 281 -4.38 5.20 1.24
CA SER A 281 -3.20 6.06 1.24
C SER A 281 -2.08 5.52 2.14
N LEU A 282 -1.78 4.24 2.03
CA LEU A 282 -0.73 3.52 2.75
C LEU A 282 0.02 2.54 1.83
N ALA A 283 1.16 2.06 2.28
CA ALA A 283 2.00 1.16 1.52
C ALA A 283 2.77 0.18 2.45
N GLY A 284 3.03 -1.02 1.94
CA GLY A 284 3.76 -2.06 2.68
C GLY A 284 4.14 -3.25 1.81
N PRO A 285 4.52 -4.37 2.43
CA PRO A 285 4.91 -5.58 1.73
C PRO A 285 3.72 -6.31 1.09
N PRO A 286 3.96 -7.27 0.17
CA PRO A 286 2.91 -8.14 -0.35
C PRO A 286 2.32 -9.01 0.77
N ASN A 287 1.03 -9.33 0.65
CA ASN A 287 0.33 -10.24 1.55
C ASN A 287 -0.80 -10.96 0.80
N ARG A 288 -0.85 -12.27 0.85
CA ARG A 288 -1.81 -13.08 0.09
C ARG A 288 -3.25 -12.83 0.49
N LEU A 289 -3.52 -12.68 1.80
CA LEU A 289 -4.87 -12.43 2.27
C LEU A 289 -5.38 -11.06 1.81
N LEU A 290 -4.51 -10.04 1.82
CA LEU A 290 -4.87 -8.71 1.35
C LEU A 290 -5.12 -8.69 -0.16
N GLU A 291 -4.32 -9.43 -0.94
CA GLU A 291 -4.52 -9.60 -2.38
C GLU A 291 -5.89 -10.21 -2.67
N THR A 292 -6.21 -11.35 -2.06
CA THR A 292 -7.51 -12.03 -2.21
C THR A 292 -8.68 -11.14 -1.74
N ALA A 293 -8.51 -10.41 -0.62
CA ALA A 293 -9.53 -9.48 -0.16
C ALA A 293 -9.80 -8.36 -1.18
N LEU A 294 -8.76 -7.80 -1.80
CA LEU A 294 -8.88 -6.76 -2.83
C LEU A 294 -9.48 -7.30 -4.14
N ALA A 295 -9.12 -8.53 -4.53
CA ALA A 295 -9.78 -9.20 -5.65
C ALA A 295 -11.28 -9.34 -5.40
N ARG A 296 -11.68 -9.74 -4.20
CA ARG A 296 -13.09 -9.83 -3.81
C ARG A 296 -13.78 -8.45 -3.78
N VAL A 297 -13.10 -7.39 -3.34
CA VAL A 297 -13.58 -5.99 -3.42
C VAL A 297 -13.89 -5.64 -4.88
N ARG A 298 -12.99 -5.98 -5.79
CA ARG A 298 -13.16 -5.75 -7.23
C ARG A 298 -14.33 -6.53 -7.82
N GLU A 299 -14.48 -7.81 -7.46
CA GLU A 299 -15.62 -8.66 -7.86
C GLU A 299 -16.98 -8.11 -7.38
N ARG A 300 -17.00 -7.42 -6.24
CA ARG A 300 -18.19 -6.70 -5.72
C ARG A 300 -18.47 -5.38 -6.43
N GLY A 301 -17.67 -5.02 -7.44
CA GLY A 301 -17.84 -3.80 -8.21
C GLY A 301 -17.29 -2.54 -7.53
N VAL A 302 -16.49 -2.69 -6.47
CA VAL A 302 -15.85 -1.58 -5.75
C VAL A 302 -14.42 -1.42 -6.25
N LEU A 303 -13.97 -0.19 -6.46
CA LEU A 303 -12.60 0.11 -6.88
C LEU A 303 -11.72 0.47 -5.69
N ALA A 304 -10.59 -0.19 -5.57
CA ALA A 304 -9.51 0.20 -4.68
C ALA A 304 -8.50 1.05 -5.44
N ILE A 305 -8.12 2.20 -4.87
CA ILE A 305 -7.17 3.16 -5.45
C ILE A 305 -6.12 3.42 -4.40
N ALA A 306 -4.85 3.18 -4.72
CA ALA A 306 -3.77 3.21 -3.73
C ALA A 306 -2.53 3.99 -4.18
N ALA A 307 -1.76 4.45 -3.18
CA ALA A 307 -0.53 5.18 -3.36
C ALA A 307 0.60 4.28 -3.85
N ALA A 308 1.30 4.67 -4.92
CA ALA A 308 2.41 3.90 -5.48
C ALA A 308 3.61 3.76 -4.54
N GLY A 309 3.74 4.62 -3.53
CA GLY A 309 4.83 4.62 -2.55
C GLY A 309 5.78 5.80 -2.71
N ASN A 310 6.56 6.07 -1.66
CA ASN A 310 7.47 7.21 -1.55
C ASN A 310 8.92 6.80 -1.24
N GLY A 311 9.31 5.56 -1.58
CA GLY A 311 10.65 5.02 -1.37
C GLY A 311 11.68 5.44 -2.44
N GLY A 312 11.21 6.16 -3.48
CA GLY A 312 12.05 6.65 -4.57
C GLY A 312 12.00 5.79 -5.84
N PRO A 313 12.67 6.26 -6.90
CA PRO A 313 12.58 5.66 -8.24
C PRO A 313 13.09 4.20 -8.34
N MET A 314 13.93 3.78 -7.42
CA MET A 314 14.54 2.44 -7.39
C MET A 314 13.93 1.54 -6.32
N ALA A 315 12.93 2.02 -5.57
CA ALA A 315 12.27 1.21 -4.56
C ALA A 315 11.44 0.09 -5.19
N GLN A 316 11.38 -1.04 -4.48
CA GLN A 316 10.54 -2.17 -4.87
C GLN A 316 9.06 -1.77 -4.95
N PRO A 317 8.24 -2.48 -5.74
CA PRO A 317 6.80 -2.27 -5.77
C PRO A 317 6.19 -2.35 -4.36
N MET A 318 5.33 -1.40 -4.03
CA MET A 318 4.65 -1.34 -2.74
C MET A 318 3.19 -1.75 -2.88
N TYR A 319 2.68 -2.42 -1.86
CA TYR A 319 1.32 -2.92 -1.83
C TYR A 319 0.47 -2.13 -0.82
N PRO A 320 -0.83 -1.94 -1.13
CA PRO A 320 -1.65 -2.66 -2.12
C PRO A 320 -1.57 -2.12 -3.57
N ALA A 321 -0.90 -1.01 -3.85
CA ALA A 321 -0.88 -0.40 -5.18
C ALA A 321 -0.38 -1.36 -6.29
N ALA A 322 0.55 -2.26 -5.98
CA ALA A 322 1.12 -3.18 -6.97
C ALA A 322 0.26 -4.44 -7.25
N TYR A 323 -0.92 -4.59 -6.61
CA TYR A 323 -1.85 -5.66 -6.98
C TYR A 323 -2.63 -5.30 -8.25
N PRO A 324 -2.90 -6.30 -9.14
CA PRO A 324 -3.58 -6.06 -10.43
C PRO A 324 -5.00 -5.47 -10.30
N GLU A 325 -5.67 -5.71 -9.18
CA GLU A 325 -7.04 -5.26 -8.91
C GLU A 325 -7.12 -3.82 -8.40
N VAL A 326 -5.96 -3.21 -8.11
CA VAL A 326 -5.84 -1.88 -7.50
C VAL A 326 -5.35 -0.87 -8.53
N VAL A 327 -5.90 0.33 -8.50
CA VAL A 327 -5.42 1.45 -9.31
C VAL A 327 -4.26 2.13 -8.59
N ALA A 328 -3.06 2.04 -9.15
CA ALA A 328 -1.86 2.61 -8.57
C ALA A 328 -1.65 4.08 -8.97
N VAL A 329 -1.58 4.96 -7.99
CA VAL A 329 -1.48 6.41 -8.19
C VAL A 329 -0.10 6.94 -7.81
N THR A 330 0.56 7.61 -8.76
CA THR A 330 1.78 8.38 -8.51
C THR A 330 1.49 9.88 -8.38
N ALA A 331 2.45 10.63 -7.85
CA ALA A 331 2.31 12.05 -7.54
C ALA A 331 3.05 12.96 -8.53
N THR A 332 2.45 14.11 -8.86
CA THR A 332 3.07 15.19 -9.62
C THR A 332 2.96 16.53 -8.89
N ASP A 333 3.84 17.47 -9.24
CA ASP A 333 3.70 18.87 -8.84
C ASP A 333 2.68 19.62 -9.75
N ASN A 334 2.43 20.89 -9.43
CA ASN A 334 1.52 21.77 -10.19
C ASN A 334 1.99 22.10 -11.62
N ARG A 335 3.16 21.59 -12.04
CA ARG A 335 3.69 21.69 -13.42
C ARG A 335 3.70 20.33 -14.13
N GLY A 336 3.09 19.30 -13.52
CA GLY A 336 3.06 17.94 -14.06
C GLY A 336 4.39 17.17 -13.96
N ARG A 337 5.36 17.64 -13.18
CA ARG A 337 6.63 16.91 -12.97
C ARG A 337 6.44 15.88 -11.87
N ALA A 338 6.92 14.66 -12.13
CA ALA A 338 6.85 13.57 -11.17
C ALA A 338 7.48 13.92 -9.81
N PHE A 339 6.83 13.52 -8.73
CA PHE A 339 7.38 13.64 -7.38
C PHE A 339 8.67 12.85 -7.27
N ARG A 340 9.72 13.51 -6.77
CA ARG A 340 11.08 12.95 -6.78
C ARG A 340 11.22 11.66 -5.98
N LEU A 341 10.43 11.49 -4.93
CA LEU A 341 10.45 10.33 -4.05
C LEU A 341 9.37 9.29 -4.41
N ALA A 342 8.56 9.51 -5.46
CA ALA A 342 7.60 8.50 -5.88
C ALA A 342 8.30 7.25 -6.40
N ASN A 343 7.77 6.09 -6.04
CA ASN A 343 8.16 4.82 -6.63
C ASN A 343 7.79 4.81 -8.12
N ARG A 344 8.51 3.99 -8.90
CA ARG A 344 8.28 3.80 -10.34
C ARG A 344 8.13 2.31 -10.64
N GLY A 345 7.45 1.98 -11.71
CA GLY A 345 7.33 0.59 -12.16
C GLY A 345 6.13 0.39 -13.09
N GLU A 346 6.06 -0.79 -13.70
CA GLU A 346 4.98 -1.19 -14.59
C GLU A 346 3.59 -1.20 -13.90
N TYR A 347 3.57 -1.27 -12.56
CA TYR A 347 2.33 -1.26 -11.80
C TYR A 347 1.69 0.13 -11.68
N VAL A 348 2.43 1.22 -11.95
CA VAL A 348 1.89 2.58 -11.90
C VAL A 348 0.85 2.77 -13.01
N ASP A 349 -0.36 3.21 -12.63
CA ASP A 349 -1.45 3.37 -13.58
C ASP A 349 -1.69 4.82 -13.98
N ILE A 350 -1.68 5.75 -13.03
CA ILE A 350 -2.05 7.14 -13.33
C ILE A 350 -1.33 8.11 -12.39
N ALA A 351 -1.04 9.29 -12.90
CA ALA A 351 -0.45 10.38 -12.15
C ALA A 351 -1.50 11.43 -11.78
N ALA A 352 -1.40 12.00 -10.56
CA ALA A 352 -2.26 13.08 -10.10
C ALA A 352 -1.49 14.09 -9.24
N PRO A 353 -2.02 15.30 -8.98
CA PRO A 353 -1.37 16.26 -8.09
C PRO A 353 -1.16 15.66 -6.69
N GLY A 354 0.08 15.72 -6.18
CA GLY A 354 0.43 15.15 -4.87
C GLY A 354 1.64 15.84 -4.23
N VAL A 355 2.06 16.99 -4.77
CA VAL A 355 3.18 17.78 -4.23
C VAL A 355 2.68 19.14 -3.77
N ASN A 356 3.03 19.51 -2.54
CA ASN A 356 2.62 20.77 -1.89
C ASN A 356 1.10 20.94 -1.81
N ILE A 357 0.39 19.86 -1.49
CA ILE A 357 -1.08 19.86 -1.41
C ILE A 357 -1.53 20.43 -0.07
N ARG A 358 -2.36 21.48 -0.11
CA ARG A 358 -2.97 22.08 1.06
C ARG A 358 -4.08 21.19 1.62
N HIS A 359 -4.06 20.97 2.93
CA HIS A 359 -5.04 20.10 3.62
C HIS A 359 -5.29 20.60 5.06
N ALA A 360 -6.37 20.12 5.69
CA ALA A 360 -6.62 20.35 7.10
C ALA A 360 -5.55 19.65 7.97
N GLN A 361 -5.14 20.32 9.04
CA GLN A 361 -4.24 19.78 10.04
C GLN A 361 -5.03 19.39 11.28
N ALA A 362 -4.89 18.15 11.75
CA ALA A 362 -5.53 17.72 12.99
C ALA A 362 -5.19 18.66 14.17
N GLY A 363 -6.19 19.00 14.97
CA GLY A 363 -6.06 20.00 16.02
C GLY A 363 -6.30 21.43 15.58
N GLY A 364 -6.46 21.70 14.28
CA GLY A 364 -6.85 22.99 13.71
C GLY A 364 -5.84 23.59 12.72
N GLY A 365 -6.32 24.48 11.88
CA GLY A 365 -5.52 25.13 10.84
C GLY A 365 -5.28 24.24 9.60
N TYR A 366 -4.37 24.69 8.76
CA TYR A 366 -4.03 24.03 7.48
C TYR A 366 -2.53 23.86 7.36
N ALA A 367 -2.12 22.79 6.68
CA ALA A 367 -0.74 22.50 6.32
C ALA A 367 -0.65 22.14 4.84
N ALA A 368 0.56 22.00 4.34
CA ALA A 368 0.83 21.48 3.02
C ALA A 368 1.76 20.27 3.11
N SER A 369 1.49 19.23 2.33
CA SER A 369 2.28 18.00 2.32
C SER A 369 2.50 17.49 0.90
N SER A 370 3.50 16.61 0.75
CA SER A 370 3.86 15.99 -0.53
C SER A 370 4.00 14.48 -0.38
N GLY A 371 3.46 13.73 -1.33
CA GLY A 371 3.54 12.28 -1.38
C GLY A 371 2.49 11.67 -2.31
N THR A 372 2.70 10.43 -2.70
CA THR A 372 1.72 9.69 -3.52
C THR A 372 0.38 9.52 -2.80
N SER A 373 0.37 9.46 -1.46
CA SER A 373 -0.83 9.42 -0.64
C SER A 373 -1.76 10.63 -0.88
N TYR A 374 -1.20 11.82 -1.10
CA TYR A 374 -1.97 13.04 -1.37
C TYR A 374 -2.50 13.12 -2.81
N ALA A 375 -1.98 12.30 -3.72
CA ALA A 375 -2.46 12.18 -5.09
C ALA A 375 -3.68 11.24 -5.21
N VAL A 376 -3.78 10.21 -4.35
CA VAL A 376 -4.88 9.23 -4.37
C VAL A 376 -6.26 9.87 -4.30
N PRO A 377 -6.55 10.86 -3.44
CA PRO A 377 -7.85 11.52 -3.36
C PRO A 377 -8.36 12.08 -4.68
N PHE A 378 -7.47 12.62 -5.52
CA PHE A 378 -7.83 13.17 -6.82
C PHE A 378 -8.38 12.09 -7.76
N VAL A 379 -7.67 10.96 -7.84
CA VAL A 379 -8.09 9.81 -8.66
C VAL A 379 -9.35 9.16 -8.08
N THR A 380 -9.44 9.08 -6.75
CA THR A 380 -10.61 8.54 -6.05
C THR A 380 -11.88 9.32 -6.39
N VAL A 381 -11.84 10.65 -6.34
CA VAL A 381 -13.01 11.48 -6.68
C VAL A 381 -13.33 11.39 -8.17
N ALA A 382 -12.32 11.37 -9.05
CA ALA A 382 -12.53 11.19 -10.49
C ALA A 382 -13.22 9.87 -10.81
N ALA A 383 -12.71 8.76 -10.25
CA ALA A 383 -13.28 7.43 -10.42
C ALA A 383 -14.72 7.33 -9.85
N ALA A 384 -14.97 7.87 -8.66
CA ALA A 384 -16.30 7.89 -8.06
C ALA A 384 -17.33 8.61 -8.94
N ARG A 385 -16.94 9.72 -9.59
CA ARG A 385 -17.78 10.46 -10.52
C ARG A 385 -18.09 9.66 -11.79
N LEU A 386 -17.07 9.04 -12.36
CA LEU A 386 -17.22 8.21 -13.57
C LEU A 386 -18.14 7.02 -13.32
N LEU A 387 -18.07 6.40 -12.11
CA LEU A 387 -18.96 5.30 -11.73
C LEU A 387 -20.42 5.70 -11.60
N GLN A 388 -20.73 6.95 -11.27
CA GLN A 388 -22.13 7.43 -11.31
C GLN A 388 -22.70 7.48 -12.72
N SER A 389 -21.85 7.70 -13.72
CA SER A 389 -22.24 7.76 -15.14
C SER A 389 -22.17 6.38 -15.80
N ASN A 390 -21.30 5.48 -15.31
CA ASN A 390 -21.07 4.15 -15.87
C ASN A 390 -20.95 3.14 -14.72
N SER A 391 -21.89 2.23 -14.61
CA SER A 391 -21.95 1.26 -13.50
C SER A 391 -20.90 0.14 -13.58
N GLU A 392 -20.28 -0.05 -14.74
CA GLU A 392 -19.30 -1.13 -14.97
C GLU A 392 -17.87 -0.65 -14.68
N PRO A 393 -17.17 -1.23 -13.67
CA PRO A 393 -15.82 -0.80 -13.28
C PRO A 393 -14.77 -0.86 -14.40
N ALA A 394 -14.87 -1.82 -15.30
CA ALA A 394 -13.92 -1.92 -16.44
C ALA A 394 -14.09 -0.76 -17.41
N VAL A 395 -15.33 -0.43 -17.78
CA VAL A 395 -15.65 0.71 -18.68
C VAL A 395 -15.22 2.02 -18.04
N MET A 396 -15.40 2.14 -16.72
CA MET A 396 -14.97 3.32 -15.97
C MET A 396 -13.44 3.46 -15.96
N LEU A 397 -12.69 2.37 -15.78
CA LEU A 397 -11.22 2.41 -15.82
C LEU A 397 -10.71 2.83 -17.20
N ASP A 398 -11.28 2.27 -18.27
CA ASP A 398 -10.94 2.68 -19.62
C ASP A 398 -11.20 4.19 -19.84
N ALA A 399 -12.33 4.70 -19.33
CA ALA A 399 -12.66 6.12 -19.39
C ALA A 399 -11.70 6.97 -18.52
N LEU A 400 -11.33 6.50 -17.34
CA LEU A 400 -10.39 7.18 -16.47
C LEU A 400 -9.02 7.31 -17.14
N TYR A 401 -8.49 6.22 -17.70
CA TYR A 401 -7.20 6.20 -18.35
C TYR A 401 -7.21 6.97 -19.69
N ALA A 402 -8.28 6.89 -20.45
CA ALA A 402 -8.46 7.67 -21.68
C ALA A 402 -8.59 9.18 -21.42
N SER A 403 -8.99 9.58 -20.21
CA SER A 403 -9.06 10.99 -19.82
C SER A 403 -7.70 11.57 -19.44
N ALA A 404 -6.72 10.73 -19.15
CA ALA A 404 -5.38 11.18 -18.77
C ALA A 404 -4.65 11.82 -19.96
N VAL A 405 -3.87 12.87 -19.68
CA VAL A 405 -2.97 13.46 -20.66
C VAL A 405 -1.64 12.73 -20.62
N ASP A 406 -1.27 12.13 -21.74
CA ASP A 406 0.01 11.45 -21.90
C ASP A 406 1.16 12.45 -21.65
N VAL A 407 1.97 12.15 -20.63
CA VAL A 407 3.14 12.93 -20.24
C VAL A 407 4.32 11.96 -19.99
N GLY A 408 5.53 12.42 -20.23
CA GLY A 408 6.72 11.57 -20.14
C GLY A 408 7.04 10.88 -21.46
N ALA A 409 7.26 9.56 -21.42
CA ALA A 409 7.46 8.76 -22.64
C ALA A 409 6.10 8.50 -23.32
N PRO A 410 6.03 8.46 -24.67
CA PRO A 410 4.75 8.24 -25.35
C PRO A 410 4.08 6.92 -24.96
N GLY A 411 2.80 6.97 -24.62
CA GLY A 411 2.01 5.85 -24.14
C GLY A 411 2.18 5.59 -22.63
N ARG A 412 1.73 4.43 -22.14
CA ARG A 412 1.90 4.06 -20.74
C ARG A 412 3.38 3.89 -20.40
N ASP A 413 3.84 4.56 -19.35
CA ASP A 413 5.22 4.47 -18.88
C ASP A 413 5.30 4.21 -17.36
N GLN A 414 6.50 3.87 -16.87
CA GLN A 414 6.74 3.49 -15.46
C GLN A 414 6.70 4.66 -14.47
N ILE A 415 6.61 5.90 -14.94
CA ILE A 415 6.67 7.12 -14.11
C ILE A 415 5.28 7.71 -13.92
N TYR A 416 4.51 7.81 -15.00
CA TYR A 416 3.20 8.47 -15.03
C TYR A 416 2.03 7.52 -15.32
N GLY A 417 2.31 6.24 -15.58
CA GLY A 417 1.30 5.29 -16.03
C GLY A 417 0.70 5.71 -17.37
N TYR A 418 -0.63 5.78 -17.44
CA TYR A 418 -1.36 6.28 -18.62
C TYR A 418 -1.28 7.81 -18.80
N GLY A 419 -0.71 8.54 -17.82
CA GLY A 419 -0.51 9.99 -17.89
C GLY A 419 -1.08 10.74 -16.70
N GLN A 420 -1.13 12.06 -16.82
CA GLN A 420 -1.63 13.00 -15.82
C GLN A 420 -3.16 13.04 -15.85
N LEU A 421 -3.79 12.81 -14.71
CA LEU A 421 -5.23 12.91 -14.51
C LEU A 421 -5.76 14.26 -15.01
N GLN A 422 -6.82 14.22 -15.81
CA GLN A 422 -7.64 15.35 -16.17
C GLN A 422 -9.08 15.11 -15.73
N PHE A 423 -9.73 16.12 -15.15
CA PHE A 423 -11.15 16.09 -14.91
C PHE A 423 -11.88 16.54 -16.19
N GLN A 424 -12.78 15.69 -16.68
CA GLN A 424 -13.69 16.04 -17.78
C GLN A 424 -15.06 16.47 -17.24
#